data_a91eb1a4a37e58865ddd858fa2640b1c
#
_entry.id   a91eb1a4a37e58865ddd858fa2640b1c
#
_cell.length_a   1.000
_cell.length_b   1.000
_cell.length_c   1.000
_cell.angle_alpha   90.00
_cell.angle_beta   90.00
_cell.angle_gamma   90.00
#
_symmetry.space_group_name_H-M   'P 1'
#
loop_
_entity.id
_entity.type
_entity.pdbx_description
1 polymer ?
#
loop_
_entity_poly.entity_id
_entity_poly.type
_entity_poly.pdbx_seq_one_letter_code
_entity_poly.pdbx_strand_id
1 'polypeptide(L)'
;MTGLTLSNLTVGYRSGRHVTTVLSGVTGSVGAGQMIGLVGPNGAGKSTLLRSVAGLQPSLAGEVQVNDTPTSRMSRRQIARALSTVLTDRVSVARLTCRDVVSLGRHPHSGIGGRLRPHDHAVIDESLRAVGAADLAEAFIGELSDGQRQRVMVARALAQEPSILLLDEPTSFLDPPGRIALLGMLREVCTTRTIAVVVCSHDIEAVMRYADILWVAGRDTDVTIGAPEDLARDDCLEEAFRTEGITFDLRTLTFWQSDEGRPRAVVAGAGTDADLARHTLARAGYRVVEESLATTGTDLASAGTSSTDEGTTPLTVRVVAGGWEVDGTVLPTLADLHELLVSHREGCCASHRGRGGTSAQLRRGTADDGRGCNIAGQGAAGEETATAPDPGRSTAHRMDADPPDAKSRS
;
A
#
# COMPACT_ATOMS: atom_id res chain seq x y z
N MET A 1 8.57 22.83 -18.48
CA MET A 1 7.18 22.45 -18.76
C MET A 1 6.67 21.73 -17.51
N THR A 2 5.73 22.33 -16.84
CA THR A 2 5.08 21.73 -15.65
C THR A 2 4.06 20.71 -16.15
N GLY A 3 4.10 19.49 -15.62
CA GLY A 3 3.12 18.47 -15.99
C GLY A 3 1.77 18.72 -15.31
N LEU A 4 1.74 18.63 -13.98
CA LEU A 4 0.55 18.80 -13.14
C LEU A 4 0.87 19.80 -12.02
N THR A 5 -0.06 20.73 -11.76
CA THR A 5 0.02 21.65 -10.62
C THR A 5 -1.31 21.66 -9.88
N LEU A 6 -1.23 21.52 -8.57
CA LEU A 6 -2.35 21.64 -7.65
C LEU A 6 -2.17 22.91 -6.81
N SER A 7 -3.20 23.76 -6.76
CA SER A 7 -3.17 25.01 -6.02
C SER A 7 -4.32 25.02 -5.00
N ASN A 8 -3.97 24.88 -3.72
CA ASN A 8 -4.92 24.91 -2.60
C ASN A 8 -6.14 24.00 -2.83
N LEU A 9 -5.90 22.81 -3.37
CA LEU A 9 -6.95 21.86 -3.78
C LEU A 9 -7.60 21.22 -2.55
N THR A 10 -8.91 21.32 -2.47
CA THR A 10 -9.72 20.66 -1.42
C THR A 10 -10.64 19.64 -2.11
N VAL A 11 -10.58 18.40 -1.65
CA VAL A 11 -11.33 17.28 -2.20
C VAL A 11 -12.20 16.60 -1.15
N GLY A 12 -13.30 16.00 -1.59
CA GLY A 12 -14.27 15.37 -0.71
C GLY A 12 -15.58 15.09 -1.42
N TYR A 13 -16.64 14.92 -0.65
CA TYR A 13 -17.95 14.53 -1.16
C TYR A 13 -19.02 15.57 -0.80
N ARG A 14 -19.96 15.76 -1.71
CA ARG A 14 -21.14 16.61 -1.49
C ARG A 14 -22.40 15.76 -1.65
N SER A 15 -23.18 15.65 -0.59
CA SER A 15 -24.48 14.98 -0.57
C SER A 15 -25.56 15.97 -0.11
N GLY A 16 -26.27 16.54 -1.08
CA GLY A 16 -27.22 17.62 -0.81
C GLY A 16 -26.55 18.84 -0.20
N ARG A 17 -26.91 19.18 1.06
CA ARG A 17 -26.33 20.29 1.83
C ARG A 17 -25.10 19.88 2.67
N HIS A 18 -24.86 18.59 2.79
CA HIS A 18 -23.73 18.07 3.57
C HIS A 18 -22.49 18.00 2.71
N VAL A 19 -21.38 18.57 3.23
CA VAL A 19 -20.06 18.54 2.60
C VAL A 19 -19.11 17.82 3.56
N THR A 20 -18.49 16.75 3.05
CA THR A 20 -17.46 16.03 3.79
C THR A 20 -16.13 16.28 3.09
N THR A 21 -15.27 17.05 3.75
CA THR A 21 -13.88 17.27 3.28
C THR A 21 -13.04 16.05 3.63
N VAL A 22 -12.25 15.59 2.66
CA VAL A 22 -11.36 14.43 2.81
C VAL A 22 -9.90 14.90 2.87
N LEU A 23 -9.48 15.75 1.93
CA LEU A 23 -8.18 16.42 1.97
C LEU A 23 -8.38 17.90 1.68
N SER A 24 -7.60 18.77 2.30
CA SER A 24 -7.74 20.23 2.19
C SER A 24 -6.40 20.90 1.92
N GLY A 25 -6.43 21.97 1.11
CA GLY A 25 -5.28 22.83 0.91
C GLY A 25 -4.11 22.20 0.16
N VAL A 26 -4.32 21.09 -0.56
CA VAL A 26 -3.25 20.37 -1.24
C VAL A 26 -2.62 21.28 -2.30
N THR A 27 -1.33 21.57 -2.13
CA THR A 27 -0.54 22.41 -3.05
C THR A 27 0.74 21.69 -3.40
N GLY A 28 0.97 21.41 -4.68
CA GLY A 28 2.14 20.70 -5.17
C GLY A 28 2.17 20.62 -6.67
N SER A 29 3.29 20.17 -7.21
CA SER A 29 3.48 20.00 -8.66
C SER A 29 4.30 18.77 -8.98
N VAL A 30 4.11 18.25 -10.18
CA VAL A 30 4.94 17.22 -10.79
C VAL A 30 5.33 17.65 -12.19
N GLY A 31 6.62 17.62 -12.47
CA GLY A 31 7.18 17.93 -13.79
C GLY A 31 7.14 16.75 -14.75
N ALA A 32 7.33 17.05 -16.03
CA ALA A 32 7.51 16.01 -17.03
C ALA A 32 8.77 15.19 -16.75
N GLY A 33 8.68 13.87 -16.81
CA GLY A 33 9.77 12.94 -16.47
C GLY A 33 9.96 12.70 -14.96
N GLN A 34 9.09 13.25 -14.09
CA GLN A 34 9.09 12.98 -12.66
C GLN A 34 8.03 11.95 -12.27
N MET A 35 8.39 11.11 -11.33
CA MET A 35 7.50 10.12 -10.73
C MET A 35 7.19 10.50 -9.28
N ILE A 36 5.91 10.61 -8.96
CA ILE A 36 5.41 10.89 -7.61
C ILE A 36 4.78 9.64 -7.01
N GLY A 37 5.10 9.40 -5.75
CA GLY A 37 4.40 8.46 -4.90
C GLY A 37 3.36 9.16 -4.04
N LEU A 38 2.08 8.85 -4.21
CA LEU A 38 1.01 9.28 -3.29
C LEU A 38 0.77 8.16 -2.30
N VAL A 39 1.22 8.36 -1.06
CA VAL A 39 1.16 7.35 0.01
C VAL A 39 0.34 7.87 1.20
N GLY A 40 -0.04 6.98 2.09
CA GLY A 40 -0.83 7.31 3.28
C GLY A 40 -1.70 6.13 3.72
N PRO A 41 -2.26 6.16 4.93
CA PRO A 41 -3.09 5.08 5.45
C PRO A 41 -4.36 4.86 4.62
N ASN A 42 -4.99 3.70 4.83
CA ASN A 42 -6.28 3.43 4.20
C ASN A 42 -7.33 4.43 4.68
N GLY A 43 -8.11 4.97 3.73
CA GLY A 43 -9.11 6.00 4.04
C GLY A 43 -8.58 7.43 4.08
N ALA A 44 -7.27 7.69 3.96
CA ALA A 44 -6.68 9.03 3.93
C ALA A 44 -7.07 9.90 2.72
N GLY A 45 -7.88 9.38 1.78
CA GLY A 45 -8.39 10.18 0.67
C GLY A 45 -7.55 10.15 -0.61
N LYS A 46 -6.54 9.31 -0.71
CA LYS A 46 -5.65 9.17 -1.88
C LYS A 46 -6.41 9.01 -3.20
N SER A 47 -7.29 8.01 -3.29
CA SER A 47 -8.12 7.78 -4.49
C SER A 47 -9.11 8.91 -4.76
N THR A 48 -9.58 9.60 -3.73
CA THR A 48 -10.44 10.79 -3.87
C THR A 48 -9.66 11.93 -4.51
N LEU A 49 -8.42 12.17 -4.06
CA LEU A 49 -7.51 13.15 -4.65
C LEU A 49 -7.23 12.82 -6.12
N LEU A 50 -6.84 11.56 -6.41
CA LEU A 50 -6.58 11.13 -7.79
C LEU A 50 -7.79 11.32 -8.70
N ARG A 51 -8.99 10.91 -8.26
CA ARG A 51 -10.23 11.08 -9.03
C ARG A 51 -10.58 12.54 -9.27
N SER A 52 -10.32 13.41 -8.30
CA SER A 52 -10.54 14.85 -8.45
C SER A 52 -9.54 15.46 -9.43
N VAL A 53 -8.27 15.09 -9.35
CA VAL A 53 -7.22 15.51 -10.31
C VAL A 53 -7.55 15.04 -11.72
N ALA A 54 -8.06 13.81 -11.87
CA ALA A 54 -8.50 13.24 -13.14
C ALA A 54 -9.76 13.89 -13.74
N GLY A 55 -10.44 14.76 -12.97
CA GLY A 55 -11.73 15.35 -13.40
C GLY A 55 -12.89 14.35 -13.38
N LEU A 56 -12.72 13.19 -12.73
CA LEU A 56 -13.76 12.16 -12.54
C LEU A 56 -14.68 12.51 -11.37
N GLN A 57 -14.22 13.36 -10.46
CA GLN A 57 -14.98 13.88 -9.34
C GLN A 57 -14.71 15.38 -9.21
N PRO A 58 -15.72 16.23 -8.94
CA PRO A 58 -15.51 17.65 -8.73
C PRO A 58 -14.71 17.91 -7.45
N SER A 59 -13.75 18.81 -7.48
CA SER A 59 -13.11 19.36 -6.29
C SER A 59 -14.08 20.25 -5.51
N LEU A 60 -13.87 20.38 -4.21
CA LEU A 60 -14.66 21.28 -3.35
C LEU A 60 -14.15 22.72 -3.44
N ALA A 61 -12.83 22.90 -3.56
CA ALA A 61 -12.15 24.20 -3.73
C ALA A 61 -10.77 24.01 -4.37
N GLY A 62 -10.13 25.11 -4.76
CA GLY A 62 -8.81 25.13 -5.37
C GLY A 62 -8.82 24.83 -6.85
N GLU A 63 -7.64 24.64 -7.43
CA GLU A 63 -7.45 24.51 -8.86
C GLU A 63 -6.48 23.37 -9.21
N VAL A 64 -6.81 22.66 -10.30
CA VAL A 64 -5.93 21.70 -10.96
C VAL A 64 -5.52 22.27 -12.30
N GLN A 65 -4.22 22.34 -12.57
CA GLN A 65 -3.68 22.77 -13.87
C GLN A 65 -2.91 21.61 -14.51
N VAL A 66 -3.11 21.44 -15.81
CA VAL A 66 -2.42 20.47 -16.66
C VAL A 66 -1.67 21.25 -17.72
N ASN A 67 -0.34 21.13 -17.76
CA ASN A 67 0.53 21.89 -18.66
C ASN A 67 0.22 23.40 -18.63
N ASP A 68 0.21 23.97 -17.42
CA ASP A 68 -0.07 25.39 -17.13
C ASP A 68 -1.48 25.88 -17.53
N THR A 69 -2.38 24.94 -17.88
CA THR A 69 -3.76 25.27 -18.23
C THR A 69 -4.72 24.75 -17.16
N PRO A 70 -5.53 25.60 -16.53
CA PRO A 70 -6.57 25.18 -15.61
C PRO A 70 -7.53 24.16 -16.23
N THR A 71 -7.79 23.04 -15.55
CA THR A 71 -8.72 22.02 -16.07
C THR A 71 -10.16 22.53 -16.21
N SER A 72 -10.52 23.56 -15.44
CA SER A 72 -11.81 24.26 -15.57
C SER A 72 -12.01 24.96 -16.92
N ARG A 73 -10.92 25.27 -17.62
CA ARG A 73 -10.91 25.87 -18.97
C ARG A 73 -10.75 24.85 -20.10
N MET A 74 -10.54 23.59 -19.75
CA MET A 74 -10.36 22.50 -20.72
C MET A 74 -11.67 21.77 -20.98
N SER A 75 -11.90 21.41 -22.24
CA SER A 75 -12.96 20.45 -22.57
C SER A 75 -12.59 19.05 -22.06
N ARG A 76 -13.59 18.19 -21.81
CA ARG A 76 -13.36 16.79 -21.40
C ARG A 76 -12.41 16.05 -22.33
N ARG A 77 -12.48 16.35 -23.65
CA ARG A 77 -11.59 15.75 -24.65
C ARG A 77 -10.15 16.24 -24.52
N GLN A 78 -9.93 17.50 -24.18
CA GLN A 78 -8.59 18.05 -23.93
C GLN A 78 -7.99 17.44 -22.67
N ILE A 79 -8.76 17.34 -21.58
CA ILE A 79 -8.33 16.66 -20.36
C ILE A 79 -7.97 15.20 -20.69
N ALA A 80 -8.86 14.47 -21.38
CA ALA A 80 -8.62 13.09 -21.75
C ALA A 80 -7.43 12.87 -22.69
N ARG A 81 -6.94 13.88 -23.42
CA ARG A 81 -5.69 13.79 -24.20
C ARG A 81 -4.45 14.07 -23.39
N ALA A 82 -4.56 14.89 -22.37
CA ALA A 82 -3.42 15.33 -21.58
C ALA A 82 -3.20 14.43 -20.36
N LEU A 83 -4.25 13.83 -19.80
CA LEU A 83 -4.23 13.07 -18.58
C LEU A 83 -4.90 11.71 -18.79
N SER A 84 -4.20 10.64 -18.42
CA SER A 84 -4.70 9.28 -18.47
C SER A 84 -4.70 8.65 -17.08
N THR A 85 -5.64 7.71 -16.85
CA THR A 85 -5.81 7.04 -15.56
C THR A 85 -5.84 5.53 -15.70
N VAL A 86 -5.19 4.85 -14.75
CA VAL A 86 -5.34 3.42 -14.48
C VAL A 86 -5.95 3.30 -13.09
N LEU A 87 -7.22 2.91 -13.04
CA LEU A 87 -7.95 2.73 -11.78
C LEU A 87 -7.94 1.25 -11.37
N THR A 88 -8.18 1.00 -10.10
CA THR A 88 -8.19 -0.35 -9.50
C THR A 88 -9.35 -1.22 -9.98
N ASP A 89 -10.35 -0.64 -10.67
CA ASP A 89 -11.54 -1.36 -11.12
C ASP A 89 -11.19 -2.46 -12.12
N ARG A 90 -11.62 -3.69 -11.84
CA ARG A 90 -11.48 -4.81 -12.77
C ARG A 90 -12.39 -4.62 -13.97
N VAL A 91 -11.79 -4.37 -15.13
CA VAL A 91 -12.53 -4.34 -16.40
C VAL A 91 -12.88 -5.76 -16.79
N SER A 92 -14.15 -6.13 -16.61
CA SER A 92 -14.67 -7.47 -17.00
C SER A 92 -15.05 -7.51 -18.47
N VAL A 93 -14.06 -7.52 -19.38
CA VAL A 93 -14.25 -7.66 -20.83
C VAL A 93 -13.51 -8.90 -21.35
N ALA A 94 -13.94 -10.07 -20.86
CA ALA A 94 -13.24 -11.36 -21.07
C ALA A 94 -12.99 -11.73 -22.56
N ARG A 95 -13.69 -11.12 -23.53
CA ARG A 95 -13.63 -11.46 -24.96
C ARG A 95 -12.92 -10.43 -25.83
N LEU A 96 -12.28 -9.41 -25.25
CA LEU A 96 -11.46 -8.47 -26.00
C LEU A 96 -10.00 -8.94 -26.02
N THR A 97 -9.33 -8.79 -27.16
CA THR A 97 -7.88 -8.97 -27.23
C THR A 97 -7.18 -7.82 -26.51
N CYS A 98 -5.91 -8.03 -26.12
CA CYS A 98 -5.11 -6.96 -25.53
C CYS A 98 -5.00 -5.76 -26.46
N ARG A 99 -4.85 -5.99 -27.77
CA ARG A 99 -4.87 -4.96 -28.81
C ARG A 99 -6.17 -4.16 -28.80
N ASP A 100 -7.31 -4.86 -28.71
CA ASP A 100 -8.62 -4.19 -28.63
C ASP A 100 -8.70 -3.29 -27.41
N VAL A 101 -8.28 -3.79 -26.24
CA VAL A 101 -8.27 -3.02 -24.99
C VAL A 101 -7.37 -1.79 -25.09
N VAL A 102 -6.16 -1.93 -25.64
CA VAL A 102 -5.22 -0.81 -25.81
C VAL A 102 -5.77 0.20 -26.84
N SER A 103 -6.49 -0.27 -27.86
CA SER A 103 -7.13 0.60 -28.86
C SER A 103 -8.16 1.57 -28.27
N LEU A 104 -8.81 1.19 -27.15
CA LEU A 104 -9.72 2.09 -26.42
C LEU A 104 -9.02 3.37 -25.93
N GLY A 105 -7.70 3.31 -25.69
CA GLY A 105 -6.88 4.47 -25.36
C GLY A 105 -6.87 5.53 -26.47
N ARG A 106 -7.15 5.16 -27.72
CA ARG A 106 -7.21 6.10 -28.86
C ARG A 106 -8.53 6.86 -28.97
N HIS A 107 -9.53 6.53 -28.15
CA HIS A 107 -10.85 7.15 -28.20
C HIS A 107 -10.82 8.71 -28.18
N PRO A 108 -10.01 9.39 -27.34
CA PRO A 108 -9.92 10.85 -27.37
C PRO A 108 -9.35 11.43 -28.67
N HIS A 109 -8.63 10.61 -29.45
CA HIS A 109 -8.01 10.99 -30.73
C HIS A 109 -8.87 10.63 -31.93
N SER A 110 -9.75 9.62 -31.83
CA SER A 110 -10.64 9.20 -32.89
C SER A 110 -11.75 10.23 -33.14
N GLY A 111 -12.19 10.28 -34.39
CA GLY A 111 -13.34 11.11 -34.79
C GLY A 111 -14.69 10.47 -34.46
N ILE A 112 -15.77 11.10 -34.95
CA ILE A 112 -17.13 10.53 -34.90
C ILE A 112 -17.10 9.19 -35.63
N GLY A 113 -17.41 8.09 -34.95
CA GLY A 113 -17.37 6.72 -35.50
C GLY A 113 -16.19 5.87 -35.07
N GLY A 114 -15.24 6.39 -34.26
CA GLY A 114 -14.19 5.57 -33.58
C GLY A 114 -13.18 4.88 -34.50
N ARG A 115 -13.11 5.28 -35.81
CA ARG A 115 -12.22 4.62 -36.76
C ARG A 115 -10.77 4.94 -36.49
N LEU A 116 -9.95 3.91 -36.31
CA LEU A 116 -8.51 4.02 -36.13
C LEU A 116 -7.82 4.34 -37.45
N ARG A 117 -6.81 5.21 -37.41
CA ARG A 117 -5.93 5.58 -38.53
C ARG A 117 -4.62 4.77 -38.45
N PRO A 118 -3.81 4.72 -39.53
CA PRO A 118 -2.52 4.02 -39.48
C PRO A 118 -1.62 4.48 -38.34
N HIS A 119 -1.61 5.78 -38.01
CA HIS A 119 -0.90 6.32 -36.86
C HIS A 119 -1.39 5.72 -35.54
N ASP A 120 -2.70 5.54 -35.36
CA ASP A 120 -3.27 4.97 -34.14
C ASP A 120 -2.80 3.52 -33.90
N HIS A 121 -2.70 2.73 -34.98
CA HIS A 121 -2.16 1.37 -34.89
C HIS A 121 -0.67 1.37 -34.46
N ALA A 122 0.14 2.28 -35.01
CA ALA A 122 1.54 2.43 -34.60
C ALA A 122 1.68 2.79 -33.11
N VAL A 123 0.83 3.71 -32.61
CA VAL A 123 0.83 4.09 -31.20
C VAL A 123 0.39 2.92 -30.29
N ILE A 124 -0.58 2.11 -30.72
CA ILE A 124 -1.01 0.91 -30.00
C ILE A 124 0.15 -0.08 -29.88
N ASP A 125 0.82 -0.39 -31.00
CA ASP A 125 1.96 -1.31 -31.03
C ASP A 125 3.12 -0.81 -30.18
N GLU A 126 3.42 0.48 -30.22
CA GLU A 126 4.47 1.10 -29.41
C GLU A 126 4.10 1.08 -27.92
N SER A 127 2.84 1.30 -27.57
CA SER A 127 2.38 1.25 -26.18
C SER A 127 2.46 -0.15 -25.61
N LEU A 128 2.11 -1.19 -26.37
CA LEU A 128 2.30 -2.60 -25.98
C LEU A 128 3.78 -2.94 -25.81
N ARG A 129 4.65 -2.47 -26.71
CA ARG A 129 6.11 -2.68 -26.57
C ARG A 129 6.69 -2.00 -25.35
N ALA A 130 6.26 -0.78 -25.04
CA ALA A 130 6.75 0.00 -23.91
C ALA A 130 6.51 -0.66 -22.53
N VAL A 131 5.47 -1.50 -22.44
CA VAL A 131 5.14 -2.25 -21.21
C VAL A 131 5.58 -3.72 -21.26
N GLY A 132 6.29 -4.15 -22.33
CA GLY A 132 6.68 -5.54 -22.50
C GLY A 132 5.51 -6.50 -22.66
N ALA A 133 4.45 -6.09 -23.41
CA ALA A 133 3.25 -6.87 -23.68
C ALA A 133 2.97 -7.04 -25.18
N ALA A 134 3.97 -6.85 -26.04
CA ALA A 134 3.80 -6.94 -27.48
C ALA A 134 3.40 -8.37 -27.96
N ASP A 135 3.95 -9.37 -27.31
CA ASP A 135 3.65 -10.80 -27.54
C ASP A 135 2.23 -11.20 -27.11
N LEU A 136 1.60 -10.40 -26.25
CA LEU A 136 0.25 -10.63 -25.74
C LEU A 136 -0.83 -9.93 -26.58
N ALA A 137 -0.47 -9.22 -27.64
CA ALA A 137 -1.37 -8.36 -28.39
C ALA A 137 -2.67 -9.06 -28.83
N GLU A 138 -2.57 -10.29 -29.29
CA GLU A 138 -3.69 -11.09 -29.81
C GLU A 138 -4.33 -12.02 -28.74
N ALA A 139 -3.76 -12.08 -27.52
CA ALA A 139 -4.32 -12.84 -26.41
C ALA A 139 -5.57 -12.15 -25.86
N PHE A 140 -6.52 -12.93 -25.34
CA PHE A 140 -7.68 -12.38 -24.67
C PHE A 140 -7.31 -11.85 -23.28
N ILE A 141 -7.79 -10.65 -22.92
CA ILE A 141 -7.48 -10.01 -21.62
C ILE A 141 -7.92 -10.88 -20.43
N GLY A 142 -8.96 -11.71 -20.60
CA GLY A 142 -9.46 -12.61 -19.58
C GLY A 142 -8.54 -13.79 -19.25
N GLU A 143 -7.60 -14.13 -20.13
CA GLU A 143 -6.66 -15.24 -19.99
C GLU A 143 -5.33 -14.82 -19.34
N LEU A 144 -5.13 -13.52 -19.14
CA LEU A 144 -3.90 -12.99 -18.61
C LEU A 144 -3.78 -13.14 -17.09
N SER A 145 -2.54 -13.31 -16.62
CA SER A 145 -2.22 -13.11 -15.20
C SER A 145 -2.50 -11.67 -14.78
N ASP A 146 -2.68 -11.41 -13.49
CA ASP A 146 -2.94 -10.07 -12.99
C ASP A 146 -1.81 -9.08 -13.38
N GLY A 147 -0.54 -9.51 -13.34
CA GLY A 147 0.60 -8.70 -13.76
C GLY A 147 0.61 -8.38 -15.27
N GLN A 148 0.26 -9.37 -16.11
CA GLN A 148 0.12 -9.15 -17.55
C GLN A 148 -1.04 -8.21 -17.86
N ARG A 149 -2.17 -8.42 -17.19
CA ARG A 149 -3.35 -7.55 -17.33
C ARG A 149 -3.04 -6.12 -16.92
N GLN A 150 -2.33 -5.94 -15.81
CA GLN A 150 -1.93 -4.60 -15.35
C GLN A 150 -1.04 -3.88 -16.36
N ARG A 151 -0.05 -4.57 -16.96
CA ARG A 151 0.78 -4.02 -18.04
C ARG A 151 -0.07 -3.60 -19.25
N VAL A 152 -1.04 -4.40 -19.67
CA VAL A 152 -1.96 -4.04 -20.77
C VAL A 152 -2.81 -2.82 -20.43
N MET A 153 -3.26 -2.68 -19.17
CA MET A 153 -4.00 -1.49 -18.73
C MET A 153 -3.13 -0.23 -18.74
N VAL A 154 -1.85 -0.35 -18.38
CA VAL A 154 -0.88 0.75 -18.54
C VAL A 154 -0.66 1.06 -20.03
N ALA A 155 -0.52 0.05 -20.91
CA ALA A 155 -0.42 0.26 -22.37
C ALA A 155 -1.63 1.00 -22.92
N ARG A 156 -2.85 0.67 -22.48
CA ARG A 156 -4.06 1.40 -22.84
C ARG A 156 -3.98 2.87 -22.44
N ALA A 157 -3.49 3.15 -21.25
CA ALA A 157 -3.33 4.50 -20.77
C ALA A 157 -2.25 5.26 -21.56
N LEU A 158 -1.14 4.62 -21.91
CA LEU A 158 -0.07 5.19 -22.75
C LEU A 158 -0.50 5.43 -24.20
N ALA A 159 -1.38 4.58 -24.73
CA ALA A 159 -1.95 4.76 -26.07
C ALA A 159 -2.78 6.03 -26.20
N GLN A 160 -3.15 6.65 -25.11
CA GLN A 160 -3.79 7.97 -25.07
C GLN A 160 -2.80 9.12 -25.34
N GLU A 161 -1.48 8.84 -25.37
CA GLU A 161 -0.39 9.82 -25.51
C GLU A 161 -0.50 10.93 -24.44
N PRO A 162 -0.64 10.58 -23.15
CA PRO A 162 -0.83 11.57 -22.11
C PRO A 162 0.47 12.28 -21.75
N SER A 163 0.39 13.52 -21.26
CA SER A 163 1.49 14.18 -20.55
C SER A 163 1.54 13.81 -19.06
N ILE A 164 0.43 13.31 -18.51
CA ILE A 164 0.29 12.90 -17.11
C ILE A 164 -0.38 11.54 -17.03
N LEU A 165 0.23 10.61 -16.32
CA LEU A 165 -0.30 9.28 -16.04
C LEU A 165 -0.58 9.14 -14.53
N LEU A 166 -1.84 8.91 -14.19
CA LEU A 166 -2.29 8.67 -12.80
C LEU A 166 -2.62 7.19 -12.62
N LEU A 167 -2.07 6.56 -11.59
CA LEU A 167 -2.32 5.16 -11.29
C LEU A 167 -2.83 5.02 -9.84
N ASP A 168 -3.99 4.40 -9.68
CA ASP A 168 -4.59 4.12 -8.37
C ASP A 168 -4.37 2.64 -8.03
N GLU A 169 -3.49 2.39 -7.05
CA GLU A 169 -3.13 1.06 -6.54
C GLU A 169 -2.70 0.06 -7.65
N PRO A 170 -1.77 0.44 -8.56
CA PRO A 170 -1.42 -0.40 -9.70
C PRO A 170 -0.69 -1.70 -9.31
N THR A 171 -0.17 -1.79 -8.10
CA THR A 171 0.55 -2.95 -7.56
C THR A 171 -0.33 -3.91 -6.77
N SER A 172 -1.60 -3.57 -6.55
CA SER A 172 -2.58 -4.45 -5.91
C SER A 172 -2.70 -5.75 -6.71
N PHE A 173 -2.78 -6.88 -6.05
CA PHE A 173 -2.87 -8.22 -6.68
C PHE A 173 -1.58 -8.75 -7.32
N LEU A 174 -0.46 -8.01 -7.27
CA LEU A 174 0.83 -8.49 -7.77
C LEU A 174 1.64 -9.13 -6.63
N ASP A 175 2.41 -10.15 -6.98
CA ASP A 175 3.44 -10.70 -6.12
C ASP A 175 4.61 -9.70 -5.95
N PRO A 176 5.48 -9.84 -4.94
CA PRO A 176 6.56 -8.89 -4.70
C PRO A 176 7.46 -8.63 -5.92
N PRO A 177 7.92 -9.63 -6.69
CA PRO A 177 8.68 -9.38 -7.92
C PRO A 177 7.89 -8.60 -8.97
N GLY A 178 6.59 -8.91 -9.14
CA GLY A 178 5.70 -8.22 -10.07
C GLY A 178 5.50 -6.74 -9.74
N ARG A 179 5.43 -6.38 -8.44
CA ARG A 179 5.34 -4.98 -7.99
C ARG A 179 6.58 -4.20 -8.38
N ILE A 180 7.77 -4.75 -8.10
CA ILE A 180 9.06 -4.14 -8.43
C ILE A 180 9.19 -3.98 -9.96
N ALA A 181 8.86 -5.01 -10.73
CA ALA A 181 8.91 -4.97 -12.18
C ALA A 181 7.96 -3.92 -12.78
N LEU A 182 6.75 -3.79 -12.23
CA LEU A 182 5.78 -2.78 -12.67
C LEU A 182 6.27 -1.35 -12.38
N LEU A 183 6.75 -1.08 -11.15
CA LEU A 183 7.24 0.24 -10.78
C LEU A 183 8.50 0.62 -11.55
N GLY A 184 9.42 -0.33 -11.78
CA GLY A 184 10.60 -0.13 -12.63
C GLY A 184 10.22 0.23 -14.07
N MET A 185 9.25 -0.49 -14.65
CA MET A 185 8.70 -0.20 -15.99
C MET A 185 8.04 1.19 -16.04
N LEU A 186 7.27 1.57 -15.01
CA LEU A 186 6.66 2.90 -14.94
C LEU A 186 7.72 4.00 -14.85
N ARG A 187 8.80 3.77 -14.11
CA ARG A 187 9.95 4.69 -14.03
C ARG A 187 10.64 4.85 -15.38
N GLU A 188 10.86 3.76 -16.11
CA GLU A 188 11.42 3.78 -17.46
C GLU A 188 10.53 4.56 -18.44
N VAL A 189 9.22 4.27 -18.43
CA VAL A 189 8.23 5.01 -19.24
C VAL A 189 8.21 6.49 -18.89
N CYS A 190 8.26 6.85 -17.61
CA CYS A 190 8.29 8.21 -17.11
C CYS A 190 9.45 9.00 -17.74
N THR A 191 10.66 8.42 -17.71
CA THR A 191 11.87 9.06 -18.23
C THR A 191 11.94 9.07 -19.77
N THR A 192 11.67 7.92 -20.41
CA THR A 192 11.82 7.77 -21.87
C THR A 192 10.78 8.56 -22.65
N ARG A 193 9.53 8.62 -22.14
CA ARG A 193 8.45 9.40 -22.75
C ARG A 193 8.33 10.81 -22.20
N THR A 194 9.12 11.17 -21.21
CA THR A 194 9.11 12.49 -20.56
C THR A 194 7.71 12.88 -20.10
N ILE A 195 6.98 11.95 -19.47
CA ILE A 195 5.65 12.16 -18.90
C ILE A 195 5.73 12.25 -17.37
N ALA A 196 4.78 12.97 -16.76
CA ALA A 196 4.61 12.98 -15.34
C ALA A 196 3.85 11.70 -14.89
N VAL A 197 4.33 10.99 -13.88
CA VAL A 197 3.68 9.79 -13.38
C VAL A 197 3.33 9.98 -11.90
N VAL A 198 2.08 9.75 -11.52
CA VAL A 198 1.63 9.74 -10.12
C VAL A 198 1.12 8.34 -9.78
N VAL A 199 1.77 7.68 -8.85
CA VAL A 199 1.40 6.33 -8.36
C VAL A 199 0.84 6.46 -6.96
N CYS A 200 -0.44 6.16 -6.79
CA CYS A 200 -1.04 5.94 -5.48
C CYS A 200 -0.78 4.50 -5.05
N SER A 201 -0.23 4.30 -3.87
CA SER A 201 0.02 2.95 -3.33
C SER A 201 0.02 2.95 -1.81
N HIS A 202 -0.29 1.80 -1.24
CA HIS A 202 -0.07 1.50 0.18
C HIS A 202 1.28 0.81 0.43
N ASP A 203 1.99 0.41 -0.63
CA ASP A 203 3.32 -0.19 -0.56
C ASP A 203 4.40 0.91 -0.60
N ILE A 204 4.65 1.49 0.59
CA ILE A 204 5.55 2.63 0.75
C ILE A 204 6.97 2.26 0.36
N GLU A 205 7.45 1.10 0.80
CA GLU A 205 8.81 0.63 0.54
C GLU A 205 9.09 0.55 -0.97
N ALA A 206 8.17 -0.07 -1.71
CA ALA A 206 8.30 -0.18 -3.16
C ALA A 206 8.26 1.19 -3.85
N VAL A 207 7.35 2.09 -3.43
CA VAL A 207 7.21 3.42 -4.03
C VAL A 207 8.42 4.31 -3.74
N MET A 208 8.95 4.31 -2.53
CA MET A 208 10.13 5.11 -2.14
C MET A 208 11.37 4.80 -2.99
N ARG A 209 11.49 3.59 -3.53
CA ARG A 209 12.63 3.20 -4.38
C ARG A 209 12.60 3.82 -5.78
N TYR A 210 11.43 4.29 -6.24
CA TYR A 210 11.24 4.74 -7.62
C TYR A 210 10.74 6.18 -7.74
N ALA A 211 10.07 6.71 -6.72
CA ALA A 211 9.52 8.05 -6.72
C ALA A 211 10.60 9.11 -6.51
N ASP A 212 10.53 10.21 -7.26
CA ASP A 212 11.36 11.40 -7.05
C ASP A 212 10.85 12.24 -5.87
N ILE A 213 9.53 12.21 -5.66
CA ILE A 213 8.82 13.00 -4.66
C ILE A 213 7.73 12.13 -4.04
N LEU A 214 7.52 12.24 -2.74
CA LEU A 214 6.34 11.68 -2.07
C LEU A 214 5.33 12.77 -1.75
N TRP A 215 4.08 12.42 -1.90
CA TRP A 215 2.92 13.11 -1.36
C TRP A 215 2.33 12.19 -0.28
N VAL A 216 2.51 12.58 0.97
CA VAL A 216 2.06 11.79 2.14
C VAL A 216 0.74 12.35 2.62
N ALA A 217 -0.34 11.62 2.40
CA ALA A 217 -1.66 11.96 2.91
C ALA A 217 -1.73 11.56 4.40
N GLY A 218 -1.83 12.57 5.27
CA GLY A 218 -1.94 12.41 6.71
C GLY A 218 -3.34 11.99 7.17
N ARG A 219 -3.52 11.95 8.49
CA ARG A 219 -4.82 11.67 9.11
C ARG A 219 -5.69 12.92 9.24
N ASP A 220 -5.07 14.10 9.26
CA ASP A 220 -5.68 15.41 9.57
C ASP A 220 -6.04 16.20 8.30
N THR A 221 -6.42 15.52 7.22
CA THR A 221 -6.85 16.13 5.95
C THR A 221 -5.78 16.89 5.16
N ASP A 222 -4.53 16.83 5.55
CA ASP A 222 -3.39 17.48 4.90
C ASP A 222 -2.58 16.50 4.04
N VAL A 223 -1.70 17.07 3.20
CA VAL A 223 -0.74 16.32 2.40
C VAL A 223 0.63 16.98 2.55
N THR A 224 1.58 16.24 3.11
CA THR A 224 2.98 16.68 3.19
C THR A 224 3.73 16.24 1.94
N ILE A 225 4.54 17.12 1.37
CA ILE A 225 5.24 16.90 0.09
C ILE A 225 6.74 17.10 0.28
N GLY A 226 7.55 16.15 -0.17
CA GLY A 226 9.00 16.24 -0.08
C GLY A 226 9.71 15.09 -0.77
N ALA A 227 11.04 15.10 -0.72
CA ALA A 227 11.85 13.95 -1.11
C ALA A 227 11.59 12.78 -0.15
N PRO A 228 11.59 11.52 -0.63
CA PRO A 228 11.33 10.35 0.21
C PRO A 228 12.20 10.30 1.47
N GLU A 229 13.48 10.58 1.31
CA GLU A 229 14.49 10.52 2.38
C GLU A 229 14.29 11.64 3.41
N ASP A 230 13.91 12.84 2.98
CA ASP A 230 13.64 13.96 3.89
C ASP A 230 12.39 13.70 4.73
N LEU A 231 11.31 13.23 4.10
CA LEU A 231 10.06 12.91 4.81
C LEU A 231 10.22 11.72 5.77
N ALA A 232 11.11 10.79 5.45
CA ALA A 232 11.46 9.70 6.35
C ALA A 232 12.26 10.20 7.55
N ARG A 233 13.26 11.08 7.33
CA ARG A 233 14.11 11.64 8.39
C ARG A 233 13.35 12.56 9.34
N ASP A 234 12.39 13.32 8.82
CA ASP A 234 11.60 14.30 9.57
C ASP A 234 10.33 13.69 10.22
N ASP A 235 10.32 12.36 10.42
CA ASP A 235 9.26 11.55 11.05
C ASP A 235 7.87 11.67 10.39
N CYS A 236 7.76 12.34 9.24
CA CYS A 236 6.48 12.55 8.55
C CYS A 236 5.79 11.23 8.17
N LEU A 237 6.56 10.21 7.78
CA LEU A 237 6.01 8.89 7.45
C LEU A 237 5.52 8.18 8.72
N GLU A 238 6.30 8.21 9.80
CA GLU A 238 5.89 7.62 11.07
C GLU A 238 4.62 8.28 11.61
N GLU A 239 4.54 9.60 11.54
CA GLU A 239 3.38 10.36 11.99
C GLU A 239 2.11 10.07 11.17
N ALA A 240 2.22 10.04 9.83
CA ALA A 240 1.10 9.73 8.94
C ALA A 240 0.54 8.31 9.16
N PHE A 241 1.42 7.34 9.42
CA PHE A 241 1.06 5.93 9.63
C PHE A 241 1.04 5.52 11.11
N ARG A 242 1.15 6.48 12.04
CA ARG A 242 1.23 6.22 13.49
C ARG A 242 0.18 5.20 13.92
N THR A 243 0.67 4.09 14.45
CA THR A 243 -0.13 3.04 15.07
C THR A 243 0.61 2.62 16.33
N GLU A 244 -0.11 2.40 17.43
CA GLU A 244 0.49 2.00 18.69
C GLU A 244 1.37 0.77 18.50
N GLY A 245 2.61 0.85 18.95
CA GLY A 245 3.58 -0.23 18.82
C GLY A 245 4.16 -0.44 17.42
N ILE A 246 4.02 0.54 16.49
CA ILE A 246 4.66 0.50 15.16
C ILE A 246 5.57 1.73 15.01
N THR A 247 6.81 1.50 14.59
CA THR A 247 7.81 2.53 14.28
C THR A 247 8.35 2.37 12.87
N PHE A 248 8.89 3.44 12.29
CA PHE A 248 9.51 3.42 10.97
C PHE A 248 11.04 3.28 11.11
N ASP A 249 11.63 2.28 10.48
CA ASP A 249 13.08 2.09 10.45
C ASP A 249 13.68 2.80 9.23
N LEU A 250 14.39 3.90 9.46
CA LEU A 250 15.07 4.70 8.44
C LEU A 250 16.13 3.91 7.65
N ARG A 251 16.71 2.88 8.25
CA ARG A 251 17.79 2.10 7.63
C ARG A 251 17.27 1.13 6.57
N THR A 252 16.12 0.52 6.86
CA THR A 252 15.46 -0.45 5.97
C THR A 252 14.34 0.19 5.17
N LEU A 253 13.90 1.40 5.53
CA LEU A 253 12.74 2.12 5.00
C LEU A 253 11.44 1.31 5.13
N THR A 254 11.30 0.58 6.25
CA THR A 254 10.17 -0.29 6.53
C THR A 254 9.54 0.00 7.89
N PHE A 255 8.28 -0.38 8.05
CA PHE A 255 7.60 -0.33 9.34
C PHE A 255 7.87 -1.61 10.14
N TRP A 256 8.20 -1.44 11.41
CA TRP A 256 8.43 -2.53 12.35
C TRP A 256 7.57 -2.37 13.59
N GLN A 257 7.29 -3.50 14.24
CA GLN A 257 6.71 -3.46 15.57
C GLN A 257 7.73 -2.87 16.55
N SER A 258 7.31 -1.85 17.33
CA SER A 258 8.16 -1.21 18.34
C SER A 258 8.81 -2.25 19.26
N ASP A 259 10.10 -2.06 19.49
CA ASP A 259 10.91 -2.93 20.33
C ASP A 259 11.00 -2.42 21.78
N GLU A 260 10.13 -1.49 22.18
CA GLU A 260 10.09 -1.00 23.56
C GLU A 260 9.79 -2.13 24.54
N GLY A 261 10.66 -2.29 25.53
CA GLY A 261 10.56 -3.36 26.53
C GLY A 261 11.07 -4.73 26.09
N ARG A 262 11.60 -4.87 24.87
CA ARG A 262 12.25 -6.11 24.43
C ARG A 262 13.68 -6.22 24.95
N PRO A 263 14.17 -7.43 25.29
CA PRO A 263 15.55 -7.62 25.67
C PRO A 263 16.48 -7.22 24.52
N ARG A 264 17.61 -6.58 24.88
CA ARG A 264 18.58 -6.06 23.88
C ARG A 264 19.52 -7.17 23.44
N ALA A 265 19.86 -7.18 22.14
CA ALA A 265 20.87 -8.06 21.58
C ALA A 265 21.78 -7.32 20.61
N VAL A 266 23.03 -7.77 20.51
CA VAL A 266 24.04 -7.25 19.58
C VAL A 266 24.46 -8.38 18.65
N VAL A 267 24.65 -8.08 17.38
CA VAL A 267 25.24 -9.00 16.40
C VAL A 267 26.67 -8.52 16.10
N ALA A 268 27.65 -9.28 16.55
CA ALA A 268 29.04 -9.05 16.24
C ALA A 268 29.42 -9.78 14.93
N GLY A 269 29.74 -8.99 13.90
CA GLY A 269 30.07 -9.46 12.56
C GLY A 269 29.40 -8.63 11.47
N ALA A 270 29.78 -8.91 10.22
CA ALA A 270 29.27 -8.21 9.04
C ALA A 270 28.90 -9.20 7.93
N GLY A 271 28.15 -8.73 6.93
CA GLY A 271 27.72 -9.52 5.79
C GLY A 271 26.42 -10.25 6.01
N THR A 272 26.06 -11.09 5.03
CA THR A 272 24.75 -11.76 4.94
C THR A 272 24.40 -12.57 6.20
N ASP A 273 25.38 -13.27 6.80
CA ASP A 273 25.12 -14.10 7.99
C ASP A 273 24.79 -13.24 9.22
N ALA A 274 25.42 -12.07 9.34
CA ALA A 274 25.08 -11.11 10.38
C ALA A 274 23.68 -10.51 10.19
N ASP A 275 23.30 -10.20 8.94
CA ASP A 275 21.95 -9.70 8.62
C ASP A 275 20.88 -10.75 8.90
N LEU A 276 21.12 -12.00 8.54
CA LEU A 276 20.23 -13.11 8.86
C LEU A 276 20.10 -13.34 10.37
N ALA A 277 21.20 -13.18 11.13
CA ALA A 277 21.15 -13.26 12.59
C ALA A 277 20.30 -12.11 13.18
N ARG A 278 20.42 -10.87 12.65
CA ARG A 278 19.58 -9.73 13.08
C ARG A 278 18.09 -10.03 12.87
N HIS A 279 17.73 -10.56 11.71
CA HIS A 279 16.35 -10.97 11.44
C HIS A 279 15.86 -12.08 12.37
N THR A 280 16.73 -13.05 12.70
CA THR A 280 16.39 -14.13 13.62
C THR A 280 16.17 -13.62 15.04
N LEU A 281 17.02 -12.70 15.52
CA LEU A 281 16.86 -12.02 16.80
C LEU A 281 15.55 -11.23 16.89
N ALA A 282 15.26 -10.41 15.87
CA ALA A 282 14.03 -9.64 15.81
C ALA A 282 12.79 -10.57 15.88
N ARG A 283 12.80 -11.68 15.14
CA ARG A 283 11.74 -12.70 15.15
C ARG A 283 11.61 -13.40 16.50
N ALA A 284 12.73 -13.64 17.19
CA ALA A 284 12.74 -14.19 18.55
C ALA A 284 12.31 -13.18 19.63
N GLY A 285 12.05 -11.91 19.24
CA GLY A 285 11.56 -10.87 20.13
C GLY A 285 12.66 -10.10 20.87
N TYR A 286 13.84 -10.00 20.29
CA TYR A 286 14.93 -9.15 20.79
C TYR A 286 14.99 -7.84 20.03
N ARG A 287 15.38 -6.77 20.73
CA ARG A 287 15.77 -5.49 20.11
C ARG A 287 17.24 -5.57 19.72
N VAL A 288 17.52 -5.52 18.42
CA VAL A 288 18.88 -5.49 17.92
C VAL A 288 19.45 -4.08 18.01
N VAL A 289 20.60 -3.93 18.70
CA VAL A 289 21.33 -2.68 18.85
C VAL A 289 22.70 -2.76 18.18
N GLU A 290 23.21 -1.62 17.71
CA GLU A 290 24.54 -1.60 17.11
C GLU A 290 25.64 -1.78 18.16
N GLU A 291 26.74 -2.46 17.79
CA GLU A 291 27.84 -2.78 18.67
C GLU A 291 28.49 -1.54 19.29
N SER A 292 28.51 -0.39 18.56
CA SER A 292 29.07 0.88 19.05
C SER A 292 28.26 1.52 20.19
N LEU A 293 26.98 1.23 20.30
CA LEU A 293 26.11 1.73 21.37
C LEU A 293 26.11 0.84 22.61
N ALA A 294 26.62 -0.39 22.49
CA ALA A 294 26.70 -1.34 23.59
C ALA A 294 27.91 -1.10 24.52
N THR A 295 28.98 -0.46 24.02
CA THR A 295 30.24 -0.24 24.76
C THR A 295 30.33 1.12 25.46
N THR A 296 29.45 2.08 25.19
CA THR A 296 29.46 3.40 25.85
C THR A 296 28.39 3.49 26.95
N GLY A 297 28.64 2.80 28.02
CA GLY A 297 27.87 2.93 29.28
C GLY A 297 28.16 4.22 30.07
N THR A 298 28.83 5.21 29.51
CA THR A 298 29.15 6.49 30.15
C THR A 298 29.21 7.56 29.09
N ASP A 299 28.09 8.16 28.75
CA ASP A 299 27.89 9.55 28.31
C ASP A 299 26.64 9.69 27.40
N LEU A 300 25.46 9.66 27.99
CA LEU A 300 24.23 10.20 27.36
C LEU A 300 23.35 10.87 28.43
N ALA A 301 23.90 11.92 29.05
CA ALA A 301 23.15 12.84 29.90
C ALA A 301 22.82 14.13 29.14
N SER A 302 22.31 14.04 27.89
CA SER A 302 21.76 15.23 27.21
C SER A 302 20.92 14.88 25.97
N ALA A 303 19.97 13.94 26.10
CA ALA A 303 18.80 13.88 25.21
C ALA A 303 17.68 13.32 26.07
N GLY A 304 16.73 14.18 26.40
CA GLY A 304 15.64 13.87 27.30
C GLY A 304 14.68 12.85 26.67
N THR A 305 14.88 11.59 27.01
CA THR A 305 13.86 10.54 26.98
C THR A 305 14.08 9.68 28.18
N SER A 306 13.19 9.83 29.15
CA SER A 306 13.08 9.01 30.32
C SER A 306 12.65 7.59 29.92
N SER A 307 13.59 6.66 29.83
CA SER A 307 13.27 5.23 29.89
C SER A 307 14.25 4.55 30.83
N THR A 308 13.72 4.17 31.97
CA THR A 308 14.33 3.32 33.00
C THR A 308 14.53 1.92 32.42
N ASP A 309 15.67 1.68 31.79
CA ASP A 309 16.14 0.32 31.51
C ASP A 309 17.65 0.22 31.81
N GLU A 310 17.96 0.48 33.09
CA GLU A 310 19.30 0.30 33.65
C GLU A 310 19.44 -1.16 34.13
N GLY A 311 20.25 -1.97 33.46
CA GLY A 311 20.87 -3.12 34.12
C GLY A 311 20.96 -4.45 33.40
N THR A 312 20.52 -4.61 32.17
CA THR A 312 20.67 -5.91 31.48
C THR A 312 21.71 -5.82 30.38
N THR A 313 22.83 -6.55 30.53
CA THR A 313 23.83 -6.68 29.44
C THR A 313 23.15 -7.25 28.19
N PRO A 314 23.34 -6.63 27.02
CA PRO A 314 22.73 -7.14 25.78
C PRO A 314 23.29 -8.53 25.45
N LEU A 315 22.43 -9.42 24.96
CA LEU A 315 22.84 -10.72 24.46
C LEU A 315 23.70 -10.53 23.23
N THR A 316 24.86 -11.20 23.15
CA THR A 316 25.76 -11.08 22.00
C THR A 316 25.69 -12.33 21.15
N VAL A 317 25.33 -12.16 19.87
CA VAL A 317 25.41 -13.19 18.84
C VAL A 317 26.59 -12.87 17.93
N ARG A 318 27.56 -13.76 17.84
CA ARG A 318 28.77 -13.59 17.04
C ARG A 318 28.72 -14.50 15.81
N VAL A 319 29.01 -13.93 14.62
CA VAL A 319 29.18 -14.73 13.42
C VAL A 319 30.56 -15.39 13.44
N VAL A 320 30.59 -16.71 13.34
CA VAL A 320 31.82 -17.52 13.39
C VAL A 320 31.88 -18.49 12.20
N ALA A 321 33.04 -19.08 11.96
CA ALA A 321 33.18 -20.11 10.94
C ALA A 321 32.26 -21.31 11.28
N GLY A 322 31.29 -21.58 10.44
CA GLY A 322 30.36 -22.71 10.59
C GLY A 322 29.09 -22.40 11.36
N GLY A 323 28.76 -21.12 11.62
CA GLY A 323 27.46 -20.75 12.21
C GLY A 323 27.48 -19.48 13.07
N TRP A 324 26.74 -19.50 14.14
CA TRP A 324 26.56 -18.40 15.09
C TRP A 324 26.88 -18.84 16.51
N GLU A 325 27.63 -18.04 17.23
CA GLU A 325 28.02 -18.29 18.62
C GLU A 325 27.18 -17.41 19.56
N VAL A 326 26.58 -18.04 20.57
CA VAL A 326 25.88 -17.38 21.68
C VAL A 326 26.38 -18.01 22.98
N ASP A 327 26.92 -17.20 23.90
CA ASP A 327 27.42 -17.65 25.20
C ASP A 327 28.39 -18.86 25.12
N GLY A 328 29.28 -18.86 24.08
CA GLY A 328 30.27 -19.93 23.85
C GLY A 328 29.70 -21.16 23.14
N THR A 329 28.43 -21.20 22.82
CA THR A 329 27.82 -22.31 22.07
C THR A 329 27.72 -21.94 20.58
N VAL A 330 28.30 -22.77 19.72
CA VAL A 330 28.22 -22.59 18.27
C VAL A 330 27.00 -23.33 17.73
N LEU A 331 26.16 -22.59 16.99
CA LEU A 331 24.90 -23.05 16.42
C LEU A 331 25.03 -23.10 14.91
N PRO A 332 24.91 -24.28 14.28
CA PRO A 332 25.20 -24.44 12.86
C PRO A 332 24.07 -23.91 11.96
N THR A 333 22.84 -23.76 12.47
CA THR A 333 21.71 -23.25 11.67
C THR A 333 21.01 -22.09 12.36
N LEU A 334 20.32 -21.26 11.56
CA LEU A 334 19.47 -20.18 12.09
C LEU A 334 18.23 -20.72 12.84
N ALA A 335 17.82 -21.97 12.58
CA ALA A 335 16.78 -22.63 13.33
C ALA A 335 17.22 -22.92 14.76
N ASP A 336 18.44 -23.46 14.94
CA ASP A 336 19.05 -23.72 16.25
C ASP A 336 19.24 -22.40 17.01
N LEU A 337 19.71 -21.36 16.32
CA LEU A 337 19.82 -20.02 16.91
C LEU A 337 18.46 -19.51 17.39
N HIS A 338 17.42 -19.63 16.58
CA HIS A 338 16.07 -19.19 16.96
C HIS A 338 15.54 -19.95 18.20
N GLU A 339 15.69 -21.26 18.21
CA GLU A 339 15.24 -22.11 19.34
C GLU A 339 15.93 -21.74 20.66
N LEU A 340 17.26 -21.53 20.60
CA LEU A 340 18.03 -21.09 21.75
C LEU A 340 17.57 -19.71 22.24
N LEU A 341 17.36 -18.76 21.33
CA LEU A 341 16.93 -17.39 21.66
C LEU A 341 15.54 -17.36 22.32
N VAL A 342 14.59 -18.17 21.85
CA VAL A 342 13.25 -18.28 22.43
C VAL A 342 13.33 -18.87 23.83
N SER A 343 14.09 -19.96 24.02
CA SER A 343 14.29 -20.58 25.32
C SER A 343 14.95 -19.64 26.34
N HIS A 344 15.95 -18.88 25.89
CA HIS A 344 16.66 -17.89 26.71
C HIS A 344 15.71 -16.77 27.19
N ARG A 345 14.81 -16.28 26.29
CA ARG A 345 13.82 -15.26 26.63
C ARG A 345 12.80 -15.77 27.66
N GLU A 346 12.33 -17.00 27.55
CA GLU A 346 11.39 -17.60 28.48
C GLU A 346 12.02 -17.77 29.88
N GLY A 347 13.29 -18.13 29.94
CA GLY A 347 14.06 -18.22 31.21
C GLY A 347 14.24 -16.85 31.86
N CYS A 348 14.49 -15.77 31.10
CA CYS A 348 14.56 -14.42 31.62
C CYS A 348 13.21 -13.92 32.18
N CYS A 349 12.11 -14.21 31.51
CA CYS A 349 10.76 -13.82 31.96
C CYS A 349 10.34 -14.58 33.26
N ALA A 350 10.77 -15.81 33.43
CA ALA A 350 10.50 -16.60 34.63
C ALA A 350 11.25 -16.07 35.86
N SER A 351 12.49 -15.61 35.71
CA SER A 351 13.31 -15.04 36.78
C SER A 351 12.79 -13.68 37.28
N HIS A 352 12.15 -12.87 36.41
CA HIS A 352 11.52 -11.61 36.81
C HIS A 352 10.18 -11.79 37.56
N ARG A 353 9.42 -12.83 37.25
CA ARG A 353 8.17 -13.14 37.98
C ARG A 353 8.43 -13.70 39.39
N GLY A 354 9.61 -14.24 39.64
CA GLY A 354 9.99 -14.82 40.94
C GLY A 354 10.46 -13.81 42.00
N ARG A 355 10.75 -12.56 41.66
CA ARG A 355 11.23 -11.53 42.62
C ARG A 355 10.15 -10.57 43.11
N GLY A 356 8.89 -10.73 42.71
CA GLY A 356 7.76 -9.89 43.14
C GLY A 356 6.86 -10.48 44.20
N GLY A 357 7.25 -11.55 44.89
CA GLY A 357 6.39 -12.24 45.83
C GLY A 357 7.01 -12.47 47.21
N THR A 358 7.07 -11.42 48.04
CA THR A 358 7.18 -11.65 49.52
C THR A 358 6.44 -10.54 50.26
N SER A 359 5.54 -11.00 51.14
CA SER A 359 4.92 -10.28 52.25
C SER A 359 3.52 -9.71 52.01
N ALA A 360 2.53 -10.61 52.06
CA ALA A 360 1.24 -10.27 52.67
C ALA A 360 0.91 -11.41 53.66
N GLN A 361 1.06 -11.08 54.92
CA GLN A 361 0.81 -11.95 56.07
C GLN A 361 -0.64 -12.46 56.10
N LEU A 362 -0.75 -13.78 56.40
CA LEU A 362 -1.96 -14.43 56.84
C LEU A 362 -2.60 -13.65 58.02
N ARG A 363 -3.86 -13.26 57.85
CA ARG A 363 -4.80 -13.18 58.98
C ARG A 363 -5.87 -14.22 58.76
N ARG A 364 -5.89 -15.18 59.70
CA ARG A 364 -6.95 -16.18 59.87
C ARG A 364 -8.21 -15.48 60.30
N GLY A 365 -9.31 -15.76 59.63
CA GLY A 365 -10.69 -15.49 60.05
C GLY A 365 -11.53 -16.71 59.68
N THR A 366 -11.93 -17.41 60.74
CA THR A 366 -12.82 -18.56 60.75
C THR A 366 -14.28 -18.20 60.51
N ALA A 367 -14.97 -19.08 59.83
CA ALA A 367 -16.38 -19.49 59.93
C ALA A 367 -16.98 -19.62 58.53
N ASP A 368 -17.23 -20.80 58.02
CA ASP A 368 -18.42 -21.65 58.23
C ASP A 368 -19.60 -21.21 57.34
N ASP A 369 -19.97 -22.08 56.53
CA ASP A 369 -21.24 -22.61 55.99
C ASP A 369 -21.17 -22.84 54.45
N GLY A 370 -21.11 -23.96 53.97
CA GLY A 370 -21.99 -25.07 53.76
C GLY A 370 -23.07 -24.79 52.71
N ARG A 371 -22.89 -25.38 51.50
CA ARG A 371 -23.82 -25.94 50.50
C ARG A 371 -23.13 -25.81 49.14
N GLY A 372 -22.66 -26.78 48.44
CA GLY A 372 -23.21 -28.05 48.02
C GLY A 372 -24.12 -27.89 46.81
N CYS A 373 -23.58 -28.17 45.60
CA CYS A 373 -24.28 -28.76 44.45
C CYS A 373 -23.29 -28.67 43.28
N ASN A 374 -22.63 -29.66 42.87
CA ASN A 374 -22.97 -30.92 42.21
C ASN A 374 -23.65 -30.70 40.84
N ILE A 375 -23.00 -31.31 39.89
CA ILE A 375 -23.41 -32.25 38.83
C ILE A 375 -23.36 -31.67 37.44
N ALA A 376 -22.45 -32.21 36.63
CA ALA A 376 -22.62 -33.29 35.66
C ALA A 376 -23.72 -33.06 34.63
N GLY A 377 -23.40 -32.99 33.38
CA GLY A 377 -23.32 -34.11 32.48
C GLY A 377 -24.16 -33.91 31.24
N GLN A 378 -23.62 -34.36 30.14
CA GLN A 378 -24.31 -34.89 28.96
C GLN A 378 -25.17 -33.86 28.16
N GLY A 379 -24.98 -33.64 26.87
CA GLY A 379 -24.81 -34.56 25.79
C GLY A 379 -25.89 -34.28 24.77
N ALA A 380 -25.58 -34.55 23.53
CA ALA A 380 -26.48 -34.75 22.38
C ALA A 380 -26.64 -33.60 21.38
N ALA A 381 -26.02 -33.79 20.28
CA ALA A 381 -26.43 -33.81 18.87
C ALA A 381 -27.82 -33.20 18.53
N GLY A 382 -27.84 -32.34 17.55
CA GLY A 382 -29.00 -31.89 16.81
C GLY A 382 -28.58 -31.34 15.46
N GLU A 383 -28.55 -32.23 14.46
CA GLU A 383 -28.58 -31.89 13.02
C GLU A 383 -29.89 -31.15 12.75
N GLU A 384 -29.83 -30.00 12.13
CA GLU A 384 -30.94 -29.43 11.38
C GLU A 384 -30.47 -29.02 10.00
N THR A 385 -30.87 -29.86 9.06
CA THR A 385 -30.92 -29.67 7.62
C THR A 385 -31.88 -28.55 7.27
N ALA A 386 -31.41 -27.49 6.61
CA ALA A 386 -32.27 -26.53 5.94
C ALA A 386 -32.10 -26.66 4.44
N THR A 387 -33.14 -27.20 3.84
CA THR A 387 -33.47 -27.35 2.43
C THR A 387 -33.48 -26.05 1.65
N ALA A 388 -32.94 -26.12 0.43
CA ALA A 388 -33.05 -25.12 -0.63
C ALA A 388 -34.48 -25.05 -1.19
N PRO A 389 -34.97 -23.92 -1.70
CA PRO A 389 -36.16 -23.85 -2.52
C PRO A 389 -35.85 -23.93 -4.01
N ASP A 390 -36.64 -24.75 -4.68
CA ASP A 390 -36.79 -25.05 -6.09
C ASP A 390 -37.32 -23.85 -6.90
N PRO A 391 -36.85 -23.62 -8.16
CA PRO A 391 -37.37 -22.59 -9.06
C PRO A 391 -38.39 -23.18 -10.03
N GLY A 392 -39.65 -22.77 -9.93
CA GLY A 392 -40.62 -23.07 -10.93
C GLY A 392 -42.01 -22.49 -10.67
N ARG A 393 -42.32 -21.41 -11.40
CA ARG A 393 -43.59 -21.27 -12.14
C ARG A 393 -43.68 -19.92 -12.88
N SER A 394 -43.73 -20.09 -14.16
CA SER A 394 -44.28 -19.24 -15.20
C SER A 394 -45.66 -18.69 -14.85
N THR A 395 -45.88 -17.41 -15.09
CA THR A 395 -47.18 -16.92 -15.59
C THR A 395 -46.92 -15.76 -16.55
N ALA A 396 -47.34 -16.01 -17.77
CA ALA A 396 -47.46 -15.05 -18.87
C ALA A 396 -48.63 -14.08 -18.58
N HIS A 397 -48.40 -12.80 -18.79
CA HIS A 397 -49.44 -11.85 -19.10
C HIS A 397 -49.08 -11.11 -20.38
N ARG A 398 -49.82 -11.51 -21.44
CA ARG A 398 -50.01 -10.74 -22.66
C ARG A 398 -50.80 -9.47 -22.31
N MET A 399 -50.37 -8.33 -22.81
CA MET A 399 -51.23 -7.24 -23.15
C MET A 399 -50.74 -6.61 -24.45
N ASP A 400 -51.62 -6.74 -25.45
CA ASP A 400 -51.58 -6.09 -26.74
C ASP A 400 -51.77 -4.58 -26.56
N ALA A 401 -51.06 -3.78 -27.32
CA ALA A 401 -51.52 -2.45 -27.75
C ALA A 401 -50.78 -2.02 -29.02
N ASP A 402 -51.58 -1.71 -30.01
CA ASP A 402 -51.32 -1.29 -31.37
C ASP A 402 -50.51 0.01 -31.50
N PRO A 403 -49.94 0.26 -32.70
CA PRO A 403 -49.19 1.48 -33.02
C PRO A 403 -50.14 2.59 -33.57
N PRO A 404 -49.80 3.87 -33.38
CA PRO A 404 -50.46 4.92 -34.17
C PRO A 404 -49.62 5.41 -35.33
N ASP A 405 -50.34 5.49 -36.41
CA ASP A 405 -50.27 6.12 -37.70
C ASP A 405 -49.24 7.27 -37.95
N ALA A 406 -48.72 7.17 -39.14
CA ALA A 406 -48.06 8.25 -39.91
C ALA A 406 -49.09 9.24 -40.47
N LYS A 407 -48.78 10.54 -40.38
CA LYS A 407 -49.19 11.61 -41.35
C LYS A 407 -48.40 12.87 -41.02
N SER A 408 -47.39 13.26 -41.84
CA SER A 408 -47.46 14.16 -43.02
C SER A 408 -47.55 15.68 -42.72
N ARG A 409 -46.59 16.41 -43.38
CA ARG A 409 -46.59 17.86 -43.74
C ARG A 409 -46.08 18.82 -42.65
N SER A 410 -45.15 19.66 -42.85
CA SER A 410 -44.66 20.46 -44.01
C SER A 410 -43.20 20.73 -43.87
#